data_cfc25dea91f7451383a9995d8aaafd6a
#
_entry.id   cfc25dea91f7451383a9995d8aaafd6a
#
_cell.length_a   1.000
_cell.length_b   1.000
_cell.length_c   1.000
_cell.angle_alpha   90.00
_cell.angle_beta   90.00
_cell.angle_gamma   90.00
#
_symmetry.space_group_name_H-M   'P 1'
#
loop_
_entity.id
_entity.type
_entity.pdbx_description
1 polymer ?
#
loop_
_entity_poly.entity_id
_entity_poly.type
_entity_poly.pdbx_seq_one_letter_code
_entity_poly.pdbx_strand_id
1 'polypeptide(L)'
;VMDIVRYACPERIYPVGRLDRNTTGVLLITNDGDLASKLTHPSFKKKKIYHVWLNKDVSIEDMQKIADGVELDDGEIHADAISYVKEDDLSQVGIEIHSGRNRIVRRLFEHLGYRVVKLDRVYFAGLTKKNLPRGKWRYLNEQEVNNLRMGAFE
;
A
#
# COMPACT_ATOMS: atom_id res chain seq x y z
N VAL A 1 16.54 -0.78 0.16
CA VAL A 1 15.90 0.48 -0.29
C VAL A 1 16.69 1.69 0.16
N MET A 2 17.31 1.60 1.31
CA MET A 2 18.12 2.72 1.82
C MET A 2 19.33 3.03 0.94
N ASP A 3 19.85 2.05 0.21
CA ASP A 3 20.95 2.28 -0.73
C ASP A 3 20.57 3.23 -1.86
N ILE A 4 19.31 3.22 -2.28
CA ILE A 4 18.79 4.07 -3.34
C ILE A 4 18.87 5.55 -2.95
N VAL A 5 18.65 5.85 -1.66
CA VAL A 5 18.55 7.24 -1.15
C VAL A 5 19.71 7.67 -0.27
N ARG A 6 20.78 6.88 -0.18
CA ARG A 6 21.89 7.12 0.77
C ARG A 6 22.56 8.47 0.63
N TYR A 7 22.50 9.08 -0.54
CA TYR A 7 23.09 10.40 -0.81
C TYR A 7 22.05 11.50 -0.99
N ALA A 8 20.77 11.23 -0.68
CA ALA A 8 19.70 12.20 -0.89
C ALA A 8 19.83 13.42 0.04
N CYS A 9 20.31 13.21 1.27
CA CYS A 9 20.50 14.28 2.24
C CYS A 9 21.55 13.86 3.28
N PRO A 10 22.15 14.82 4.01
CA PRO A 10 23.15 14.53 5.05
C PRO A 10 22.51 13.98 6.34
N GLU A 11 21.23 14.23 6.57
CA GLU A 11 20.54 13.81 7.78
C GLU A 11 20.27 12.31 7.75
N ARG A 12 20.14 11.73 8.94
CA ARG A 12 19.67 10.37 9.09
C ARG A 12 18.20 10.29 8.69
N ILE A 13 17.86 9.31 7.83
CA ILE A 13 16.51 9.15 7.29
C ILE A 13 15.98 7.77 7.62
N TYR A 14 14.63 7.69 7.70
CA TYR A 14 13.91 6.50 8.10
C TYR A 14 12.79 6.19 7.11
N PRO A 15 12.60 4.92 6.73
CA PRO A 15 11.41 4.55 5.98
C PRO A 15 10.18 4.62 6.90
N VAL A 16 9.06 5.04 6.33
CA VAL A 16 7.77 5.02 7.03
C VAL A 16 7.14 3.66 6.77
N GLY A 17 7.29 2.75 7.73
CA GLY A 17 6.92 1.37 7.58
C GLY A 17 7.86 0.67 6.59
N ARG A 18 7.34 -0.36 5.95
CA ARG A 18 8.11 -1.11 4.97
C ARG A 18 7.19 -1.83 4.00
N LEU A 19 7.73 -2.15 2.86
CA LEU A 19 7.10 -3.05 1.89
C LEU A 19 7.68 -4.45 2.11
N ASP A 20 6.85 -5.47 1.95
CA ASP A 20 7.32 -6.84 1.99
C ASP A 20 8.35 -7.09 0.89
N ARG A 21 9.21 -8.09 1.08
CA ARG A 21 10.29 -8.42 0.16
C ARG A 21 9.83 -8.51 -1.30
N ASN A 22 8.66 -9.09 -1.54
CA ASN A 22 8.12 -9.31 -2.88
C ASN A 22 7.04 -8.29 -3.28
N THR A 23 7.02 -7.14 -2.59
CA THR A 23 6.07 -6.06 -2.87
C THR A 23 6.84 -4.85 -3.38
N THR A 24 6.36 -4.26 -4.47
CA THR A 24 6.89 -3.01 -5.00
C THR A 24 5.99 -1.85 -4.61
N GLY A 25 6.40 -0.63 -4.92
CA GLY A 25 5.52 0.52 -4.83
C GLY A 25 6.06 1.70 -4.04
N VAL A 26 5.13 2.58 -3.68
CA VAL A 26 5.42 3.82 -2.97
C VAL A 26 5.94 3.52 -1.57
N LEU A 27 7.09 4.10 -1.25
CA LEU A 27 7.66 4.07 0.10
C LEU A 27 8.06 5.49 0.49
N LEU A 28 7.51 5.98 1.58
CA LEU A 28 7.85 7.29 2.13
C LEU A 28 9.06 7.15 3.04
N ILE A 29 10.01 8.07 2.89
CA ILE A 29 11.22 8.13 3.72
C ILE A 29 11.34 9.56 4.27
N THR A 30 11.67 9.69 5.55
CA THR A 30 11.72 11.00 6.21
C THR A 30 12.87 11.07 7.21
N ASN A 31 13.36 12.28 7.48
CA ASN A 31 14.27 12.56 8.60
C ASN A 31 13.51 12.89 9.89
N ASP A 32 12.20 13.03 9.82
CA ASP A 32 11.33 13.34 10.96
C ASP A 32 10.88 12.04 11.63
N GLY A 33 11.62 11.62 12.67
CA GLY A 33 11.32 10.39 13.40
C GLY A 33 9.96 10.39 14.07
N ASP A 34 9.51 11.54 14.57
CA ASP A 34 8.19 11.67 15.19
C ASP A 34 7.08 11.46 14.17
N LEU A 35 7.22 12.06 12.99
CA LEU A 35 6.26 11.85 11.90
C LEU A 35 6.26 10.39 11.44
N ALA A 36 7.43 9.78 11.31
CA ALA A 36 7.53 8.36 10.94
C ALA A 36 6.81 7.48 11.94
N SER A 37 7.04 7.70 13.24
CA SER A 37 6.37 6.97 14.31
C SER A 37 4.86 7.15 14.27
N LYS A 38 4.40 8.37 14.07
CA LYS A 38 2.98 8.71 13.96
C LYS A 38 2.34 7.99 12.79
N LEU A 39 2.97 8.03 11.61
CA LEU A 39 2.42 7.44 10.39
C LEU A 39 2.45 5.91 10.39
N THR A 40 3.28 5.28 11.21
CA THR A 40 3.34 3.82 11.33
C THR A 40 2.53 3.27 12.50
N HIS A 41 2.02 4.13 13.38
CA HIS A 41 1.25 3.70 14.52
C HIS A 41 -0.06 3.02 14.08
N PRO A 42 -0.45 1.89 14.71
CA PRO A 42 -1.67 1.15 14.31
C PRO A 42 -2.95 1.96 14.39
N SER A 43 -3.04 2.98 15.24
CA SER A 43 -4.21 3.85 15.33
C SER A 43 -4.36 4.77 14.11
N PHE A 44 -3.30 4.97 13.34
CA PHE A 44 -3.33 5.77 12.13
C PHE A 44 -3.67 4.88 10.92
N LYS A 45 -4.94 4.81 10.59
CA LYS A 45 -5.47 4.00 9.49
C LYS A 45 -5.39 4.78 8.18
N LYS A 46 -4.21 4.79 7.58
CA LYS A 46 -3.98 5.50 6.33
C LYS A 46 -4.44 4.67 5.14
N LYS A 47 -5.08 5.34 4.19
CA LYS A 47 -5.51 4.71 2.96
C LYS A 47 -4.31 4.25 2.14
N LYS A 48 -4.38 3.01 1.67
CA LYS A 48 -3.43 2.40 0.75
C LYS A 48 -4.20 1.80 -0.41
N ILE A 49 -3.63 1.90 -1.60
CA ILE A 49 -4.19 1.26 -2.78
C ILE A 49 -3.12 0.37 -3.39
N TYR A 50 -3.49 -0.87 -3.66
CA TYR A 50 -2.63 -1.87 -4.27
C TYR A 50 -3.17 -2.31 -5.61
N HIS A 51 -2.29 -2.49 -6.57
CA HIS A 51 -2.54 -3.25 -7.78
C HIS A 51 -2.07 -4.68 -7.52
N VAL A 52 -2.96 -5.65 -7.69
CA VAL A 52 -2.72 -7.05 -7.36
C VAL A 52 -2.86 -7.90 -8.62
N TRP A 53 -1.84 -8.69 -8.93
CA TRP A 53 -1.87 -9.69 -10.00
C TRP A 53 -2.02 -11.05 -9.36
N LEU A 54 -3.05 -11.79 -9.77
CA LEU A 54 -3.40 -13.08 -9.20
C LEU A 54 -3.18 -14.20 -10.22
N ASN A 55 -3.10 -15.43 -9.75
CA ASN A 55 -2.81 -16.58 -10.60
C ASN A 55 -4.00 -17.04 -11.43
N LYS A 56 -5.17 -16.46 -11.23
CA LYS A 56 -6.41 -16.79 -11.95
C LYS A 56 -7.40 -15.65 -11.84
N ASP A 57 -8.43 -15.68 -12.65
CA ASP A 57 -9.48 -14.65 -12.61
C ASP A 57 -10.20 -14.66 -11.25
N VAL A 58 -10.47 -13.46 -10.75
CA VAL A 58 -11.19 -13.27 -9.50
C VAL A 58 -12.69 -13.25 -9.81
N SER A 59 -13.45 -14.12 -9.16
CA SER A 59 -14.90 -14.17 -9.37
C SER A 59 -15.60 -12.95 -8.77
N ILE A 60 -16.75 -12.61 -9.34
CA ILE A 60 -17.59 -11.52 -8.81
C ILE A 60 -17.99 -11.83 -7.36
N GLU A 61 -18.28 -13.09 -7.05
CA GLU A 61 -18.63 -13.50 -5.69
C GLU A 61 -17.50 -13.22 -4.71
N ASP A 62 -16.26 -13.51 -5.09
CA ASP A 62 -15.10 -13.22 -4.23
C ASP A 62 -14.83 -11.73 -4.13
N MET A 63 -15.02 -10.96 -5.20
CA MET A 63 -14.96 -9.49 -5.15
C MET A 63 -15.95 -8.96 -4.12
N GLN A 64 -17.17 -9.49 -4.10
CA GLN A 64 -18.20 -9.08 -3.16
C GLN A 64 -17.84 -9.47 -1.72
N LYS A 65 -17.29 -10.68 -1.52
CA LYS A 65 -16.82 -11.12 -0.20
C LYS A 65 -15.76 -10.19 0.37
N ILE A 66 -14.82 -9.75 -0.47
CA ILE A 66 -13.75 -8.82 -0.05
C ILE A 66 -14.34 -7.48 0.33
N ALA A 67 -15.33 -6.98 -0.40
CA ALA A 67 -16.00 -5.73 -0.09
C ALA A 67 -16.82 -5.82 1.21
N ASP A 68 -17.48 -6.95 1.44
CA ASP A 68 -18.35 -7.14 2.61
C ASP A 68 -17.59 -7.50 3.87
N GLY A 69 -16.49 -8.22 3.75
CA GLY A 69 -15.66 -8.65 4.87
C GLY A 69 -15.30 -10.11 4.84
N VAL A 70 -14.06 -10.41 5.14
CA VAL A 70 -13.51 -11.77 5.21
C VAL A 70 -12.91 -11.97 6.59
N GLU A 71 -13.26 -13.06 7.24
CA GLU A 71 -12.73 -13.40 8.55
C GLU A 71 -11.39 -14.10 8.41
N LEU A 72 -10.33 -13.47 8.91
CA LEU A 72 -8.99 -14.07 8.99
C LEU A 72 -8.69 -14.46 10.44
N ASP A 73 -7.57 -15.13 10.68
CA ASP A 73 -7.19 -15.59 12.01
C ASP A 73 -7.09 -14.46 13.02
N ASP A 74 -6.65 -13.29 12.58
CA ASP A 74 -6.45 -12.10 13.43
C ASP A 74 -7.58 -11.07 13.29
N GLY A 75 -8.73 -11.48 12.78
CA GLY A 75 -9.92 -10.65 12.70
C GLY A 75 -10.41 -10.41 11.29
N GLU A 76 -11.55 -9.75 11.19
CA GLU A 76 -12.18 -9.42 9.91
C GLU A 76 -11.39 -8.34 9.17
N ILE A 77 -11.37 -8.48 7.85
CA ILE A 77 -10.85 -7.46 6.94
C ILE A 77 -11.82 -7.25 5.79
N HIS A 78 -12.05 -6.02 5.42
CA HIS A 78 -12.81 -5.69 4.21
C HIS A 78 -12.05 -4.63 3.42
N ALA A 79 -12.26 -4.60 2.12
CA ALA A 79 -11.75 -3.52 1.28
C ALA A 79 -12.71 -2.33 1.35
N ASP A 80 -12.15 -1.12 1.37
CA ASP A 80 -12.95 0.10 1.24
C ASP A 80 -13.46 0.25 -0.19
N ALA A 81 -12.67 -0.24 -1.15
CA ALA A 81 -13.04 -0.34 -2.56
C ALA A 81 -12.24 -1.47 -3.20
N ILE A 82 -12.84 -2.14 -4.17
CA ILE A 82 -12.17 -3.13 -4.98
C ILE A 82 -12.77 -3.13 -6.38
N SER A 83 -11.93 -3.24 -7.40
CA SER A 83 -12.37 -3.25 -8.78
C SER A 83 -11.38 -4.00 -9.67
N TYR A 84 -11.87 -4.47 -10.81
CA TYR A 84 -10.96 -4.98 -11.85
C TYR A 84 -10.21 -3.80 -12.47
N VAL A 85 -8.93 -4.00 -12.71
CA VAL A 85 -8.07 -2.97 -13.31
C VAL A 85 -8.26 -2.91 -14.83
N LYS A 86 -8.48 -4.08 -15.43
CA LYS A 86 -8.67 -4.23 -16.88
C LYS A 86 -9.94 -4.99 -17.16
N GLU A 87 -10.62 -4.64 -18.26
CA GLU A 87 -11.82 -5.35 -18.70
C GLU A 87 -11.51 -6.73 -19.26
N ASP A 88 -10.34 -6.89 -19.85
CA ASP A 88 -9.91 -8.11 -20.53
C ASP A 88 -9.03 -9.02 -19.70
N ASP A 89 -8.78 -8.69 -18.45
CA ASP A 89 -7.96 -9.52 -17.54
C ASP A 89 -8.48 -9.42 -16.11
N LEU A 90 -9.35 -10.34 -15.76
CA LEU A 90 -10.00 -10.38 -14.44
C LEU A 90 -9.09 -10.92 -13.34
N SER A 91 -7.84 -11.27 -13.67
CA SER A 91 -6.84 -11.67 -12.67
C SER A 91 -6.09 -10.49 -12.07
N GLN A 92 -6.34 -9.27 -12.55
CA GLN A 92 -5.76 -8.04 -12.01
C GLN A 92 -6.83 -7.20 -11.34
N VAL A 93 -6.61 -6.87 -10.07
CA VAL A 93 -7.55 -6.05 -9.30
C VAL A 93 -6.84 -4.91 -8.61
N GLY A 94 -7.58 -3.81 -8.41
CA GLY A 94 -7.16 -2.71 -7.54
C GLY A 94 -7.93 -2.81 -6.23
N ILE A 95 -7.25 -2.73 -5.11
CA ILE A 95 -7.86 -2.81 -3.79
C ILE A 95 -7.43 -1.65 -2.92
N GLU A 96 -8.39 -1.02 -2.27
CA GLU A 96 -8.18 0.08 -1.34
C GLU A 96 -8.48 -0.40 0.07
N ILE A 97 -7.51 -0.23 0.97
CA ILE A 97 -7.65 -0.64 2.36
C ILE A 97 -7.02 0.38 3.30
N HIS A 98 -7.45 0.38 4.55
CA HIS A 98 -6.87 1.19 5.64
C HIS A 98 -6.06 0.36 6.63
N SER A 99 -6.11 -0.97 6.54
CA SER A 99 -5.41 -1.86 7.47
C SER A 99 -3.89 -1.84 7.26
N GLY A 100 -3.15 -1.83 8.37
CA GLY A 100 -1.70 -2.02 8.35
C GLY A 100 -1.25 -3.37 8.86
N ARG A 101 -2.15 -4.35 8.98
CA ARG A 101 -1.81 -5.69 9.45
C ARG A 101 -0.83 -6.36 8.51
N ASN A 102 0.05 -7.20 9.09
CA ASN A 102 1.12 -7.86 8.34
C ASN A 102 0.58 -8.68 7.18
N ARG A 103 1.12 -8.42 5.97
CA ARG A 103 0.82 -9.14 4.73
C ARG A 103 -0.68 -9.26 4.44
N ILE A 104 -1.45 -8.24 4.81
CA ILE A 104 -2.91 -8.33 4.83
C ILE A 104 -3.53 -8.61 3.45
N VAL A 105 -3.02 -7.97 2.40
CA VAL A 105 -3.55 -8.18 1.04
C VAL A 105 -3.24 -9.61 0.57
N ARG A 106 -2.03 -10.10 0.82
CA ARG A 106 -1.64 -11.47 0.44
C ARG A 106 -2.48 -12.50 1.18
N ARG A 107 -2.63 -12.33 2.50
CA ARG A 107 -3.41 -13.27 3.32
C ARG A 107 -4.88 -13.29 2.93
N LEU A 108 -5.43 -12.12 2.60
CA LEU A 108 -6.82 -12.00 2.16
C LEU A 108 -7.09 -12.85 0.91
N PHE A 109 -6.28 -12.67 -0.12
CA PHE A 109 -6.45 -13.43 -1.37
C PHE A 109 -6.11 -14.91 -1.20
N GLU A 110 -5.08 -15.24 -0.43
CA GLU A 110 -4.73 -16.64 -0.15
C GLU A 110 -5.86 -17.36 0.59
N HIS A 111 -6.52 -16.69 1.52
CA HIS A 111 -7.68 -17.24 2.23
C HIS A 111 -8.81 -17.63 1.29
N LEU A 112 -8.99 -16.89 0.21
CA LEU A 112 -10.01 -17.15 -0.80
C LEU A 112 -9.55 -18.12 -1.90
N GLY A 113 -8.34 -18.66 -1.78
CA GLY A 113 -7.84 -19.68 -2.71
C GLY A 113 -7.02 -19.12 -3.88
N TYR A 114 -6.60 -17.89 -3.82
CA TYR A 114 -5.76 -17.28 -4.85
C TYR A 114 -4.29 -17.23 -4.41
N ARG A 115 -3.40 -17.16 -5.39
CA ARG A 115 -1.99 -16.87 -5.15
C ARG A 115 -1.68 -15.49 -5.73
N VAL A 116 -1.09 -14.62 -4.92
CA VAL A 116 -0.66 -13.30 -5.37
C VAL A 116 0.65 -13.44 -6.13
N VAL A 117 0.61 -13.16 -7.42
CA VAL A 117 1.78 -13.25 -8.31
C VAL A 117 2.64 -12.00 -8.21
N LYS A 118 1.99 -10.83 -8.14
CA LYS A 118 2.67 -9.54 -8.02
C LYS A 118 1.79 -8.59 -7.21
N LEU A 119 2.43 -7.76 -6.40
CA LEU A 119 1.75 -6.78 -5.56
C LEU A 119 2.51 -5.46 -5.63
N ASP A 120 1.78 -4.39 -5.94
CA ASP A 120 2.37 -3.06 -6.14
C ASP A 120 1.53 -2.03 -5.38
N ARG A 121 2.14 -1.36 -4.39
CA ARG A 121 1.46 -0.29 -3.67
C ARG A 121 1.55 0.99 -4.49
N VAL A 122 0.42 1.40 -5.05
CA VAL A 122 0.36 2.54 -5.97
C VAL A 122 -0.08 3.84 -5.29
N TYR A 123 -0.58 3.75 -4.06
CA TYR A 123 -1.01 4.91 -3.27
C TYR A 123 -0.76 4.66 -1.79
N PHE A 124 -0.21 5.66 -1.12
CA PHE A 124 0.02 5.63 0.32
C PHE A 124 -0.10 7.04 0.88
N ALA A 125 -1.06 7.25 1.79
CA ALA A 125 -1.21 8.50 2.54
C ALA A 125 -1.18 9.76 1.65
N GLY A 126 -1.91 9.74 0.55
CA GLY A 126 -1.98 10.86 -0.39
C GLY A 126 -0.89 10.89 -1.46
N LEU A 127 0.06 9.97 -1.40
CA LEU A 127 1.21 9.94 -2.30
C LEU A 127 1.07 8.85 -3.35
N THR A 128 1.44 9.16 -4.59
CA THR A 128 1.47 8.20 -5.70
C THR A 128 2.87 8.13 -6.28
N LYS A 129 3.11 7.14 -7.13
CA LYS A 129 4.38 7.00 -7.85
C LYS A 129 4.30 7.49 -9.30
N LYS A 130 3.34 8.34 -9.59
CA LYS A 130 3.17 8.91 -10.94
C LYS A 130 4.47 9.59 -11.37
N ASN A 131 4.94 9.25 -12.57
CA ASN A 131 6.18 9.77 -13.15
C ASN A 131 7.45 9.45 -12.32
N LEU A 132 7.37 8.44 -11.45
CA LEU A 132 8.52 8.02 -10.64
C LEU A 132 8.79 6.53 -10.89
N PRO A 133 9.70 6.20 -11.82
CA PRO A 133 10.01 4.80 -12.12
C PRO A 133 10.61 4.06 -10.92
N ARG A 134 10.50 2.74 -10.94
CA ARG A 134 11.08 1.88 -9.90
C ARG A 134 12.57 2.17 -9.72
N GLY A 135 13.01 2.22 -8.46
CA GLY A 135 14.38 2.51 -8.10
C GLY A 135 14.74 3.99 -8.11
N LYS A 136 13.79 4.84 -8.43
CA LYS A 136 13.97 6.30 -8.40
C LYS A 136 13.29 6.90 -7.19
N TRP A 137 13.74 8.11 -6.81
CA TRP A 137 13.18 8.83 -5.70
C TRP A 137 13.05 10.31 -6.06
N ARG A 138 12.20 11.03 -5.31
CA ARG A 138 12.08 12.48 -5.41
C ARG A 138 11.80 13.04 -4.02
N TYR A 139 12.09 14.33 -3.86
CA TYR A 139 11.63 15.05 -2.68
C TYR A 139 10.14 15.33 -2.78
N LEU A 140 9.47 15.35 -1.63
CA LEU A 140 8.11 15.84 -1.55
C LEU A 140 8.11 17.36 -1.65
N ASN A 141 7.07 17.93 -2.25
CA ASN A 141 6.88 19.37 -2.25
C ASN A 141 6.30 19.83 -0.90
N GLU A 142 6.28 21.14 -0.68
CA GLU A 142 5.82 21.73 0.58
C GLU A 142 4.37 21.34 0.90
N GLN A 143 3.50 21.32 -0.09
CA GLN A 143 2.11 20.96 0.09
C GLN A 143 1.95 19.51 0.55
N GLU A 144 2.71 18.60 -0.04
CA GLU A 144 2.71 17.19 0.35
C GLU A 144 3.18 17.01 1.79
N VAL A 145 4.25 17.70 2.18
CA VAL A 145 4.77 17.65 3.55
C VAL A 145 3.74 18.18 4.55
N ASN A 146 3.12 19.31 4.23
CA ASN A 146 2.10 19.92 5.09
C ASN A 146 0.88 19.00 5.24
N ASN A 147 0.44 18.37 4.16
CA ASN A 147 -0.68 17.42 4.22
C ASN A 147 -0.39 16.24 5.14
N LEU A 148 0.83 15.70 5.09
CA LEU A 148 1.23 14.60 5.97
C LEU A 148 1.24 15.04 7.44
N ARG A 149 1.78 16.20 7.73
CA ARG A 149 1.84 16.74 9.10
C ARG A 149 0.46 17.03 9.67
N MET A 150 -0.46 17.47 8.84
CA MET A 150 -1.83 17.81 9.23
C MET A 150 -2.77 16.61 9.20
N GLY A 151 -2.32 15.48 8.69
CA GLY A 151 -3.19 14.30 8.52
C GLY A 151 -4.18 14.42 7.37
N ALA A 152 -4.01 15.39 6.47
CA ALA A 152 -4.90 15.64 5.34
C ALA A 152 -4.41 14.90 4.09
N PHE A 153 -4.42 13.57 4.14
CA PHE A 153 -3.86 12.73 3.08
C PHE A 153 -4.82 11.63 2.60
N GLU A 154 -6.07 11.83 2.68
CA GLU A 154 -7.07 10.87 2.18
C GLU A 154 -7.68 11.29 0.86
#